data_e3e160537841fcfc54597c109b9d466e
#
_entry.id   e3e160537841fcfc54597c109b9d466e
#
_cell.length_a   1.000
_cell.length_b   1.000
_cell.length_c   1.000
_cell.angle_alpha   90.00
_cell.angle_beta   90.00
_cell.angle_gamma   90.00
#
_symmetry.space_group_name_H-M   'P 1'
#
loop_
_entity.id
_entity.type
_entity.pdbx_description
1 polymer ?
#
loop_
_entity_poly.entity_id
_entity_poly.type
_entity_poly.pdbx_seq_one_letter_code
_entity_poly.pdbx_strand_id
1 'polypeptide(L)'
;MRLVDPAKVIAALADGFRALSSGAVQAPPRPKVDVPDKGFSLAMLAWTPGQKIALKTVNVFHGNHARGLESHQALVSLFDAETGAPVAILDGASLTGIRTAAASMVSVRALARPDAKIALVVGSGVQAREHARQLGLVRDFSEIRIFARHATAAAAIAAGAPKAVAVTHLAAATRTADVVCLTTSSDKPVVEDAWVPGGCHVTSVGFTPPGSELPLALLDRAALY
;
A
#
# COMPACT_ATOMS: atom_id res chain seq x y z
N MET A 1 4.95 -3.65 -20.62
CA MET A 1 5.12 -2.17 -20.59
C MET A 1 4.17 -1.62 -19.54
N ARG A 2 4.65 -0.88 -18.53
CA ARG A 2 3.74 -0.24 -17.55
C ARG A 2 3.15 1.01 -18.19
N LEU A 3 1.84 1.05 -18.33
CA LEU A 3 1.12 2.21 -18.87
C LEU A 3 0.99 3.35 -17.82
N VAL A 4 1.29 3.07 -16.55
CA VAL A 4 1.10 4.00 -15.43
C VAL A 4 2.45 4.35 -14.83
N ASP A 5 2.75 5.64 -14.76
CA ASP A 5 3.93 6.22 -14.10
C ASP A 5 3.66 6.38 -12.60
N PRO A 6 4.39 5.67 -11.70
CA PRO A 6 4.17 5.78 -10.26
C PRO A 6 4.35 7.20 -9.71
N ALA A 7 5.26 8.01 -10.27
CA ALA A 7 5.46 9.39 -9.81
C ALA A 7 4.21 10.25 -10.05
N LYS A 8 3.55 10.07 -11.19
CA LYS A 8 2.26 10.72 -11.50
C LYS A 8 1.15 10.23 -10.58
N VAL A 9 1.15 8.93 -10.23
CA VAL A 9 0.15 8.37 -9.29
C VAL A 9 0.34 8.96 -7.88
N ILE A 10 1.58 9.11 -7.40
CA ILE A 10 1.89 9.74 -6.11
C ILE A 10 1.37 11.19 -6.09
N ALA A 11 1.60 11.96 -7.17
CA ALA A 11 1.09 13.32 -7.27
C ALA A 11 -0.44 13.38 -7.26
N ALA A 12 -1.09 12.56 -8.11
CA ALA A 12 -2.55 12.50 -8.19
C ALA A 12 -3.20 12.07 -6.87
N LEU A 13 -2.57 11.15 -6.12
CA LEU A 13 -3.07 10.75 -4.80
C LEU A 13 -2.91 11.86 -3.76
N ALA A 14 -1.83 12.62 -3.79
CA ALA A 14 -1.68 13.78 -2.91
C ALA A 14 -2.78 14.81 -3.14
N ASP A 15 -3.13 15.10 -4.40
CA ASP A 15 -4.25 15.96 -4.75
C ASP A 15 -5.60 15.36 -4.36
N GLY A 16 -5.77 14.05 -4.58
CA GLY A 16 -6.97 13.32 -4.16
C GLY A 16 -7.18 13.34 -2.64
N PHE A 17 -6.12 13.19 -1.83
CA PHE A 17 -6.22 13.32 -0.37
C PHE A 17 -6.59 14.74 0.07
N ARG A 18 -6.05 15.79 -0.58
CA ARG A 18 -6.46 17.17 -0.31
C ARG A 18 -7.93 17.39 -0.66
N ALA A 19 -8.38 16.92 -1.82
CA ALA A 19 -9.77 17.00 -2.24
C ALA A 19 -10.71 16.24 -1.28
N LEU A 20 -10.30 15.06 -0.80
CA LEU A 20 -11.06 14.31 0.18
C LEU A 20 -11.17 15.06 1.51
N SER A 21 -10.08 15.60 2.03
CA SER A 21 -10.04 16.36 3.28
C SER A 21 -10.82 17.68 3.21
N SER A 22 -10.93 18.28 2.04
CA SER A 22 -11.74 19.50 1.82
C SER A 22 -13.22 19.20 1.58
N GLY A 23 -13.64 17.92 1.56
CA GLY A 23 -15.02 17.53 1.29
C GLY A 23 -15.42 17.60 -0.20
N ALA A 24 -14.48 17.81 -1.12
CA ALA A 24 -14.77 17.91 -2.56
C ALA A 24 -15.02 16.53 -3.21
N VAL A 25 -14.64 15.44 -2.56
CA VAL A 25 -14.83 14.08 -3.08
C VAL A 25 -16.15 13.51 -2.59
N GLN A 26 -16.98 13.07 -3.53
CA GLN A 26 -18.13 12.21 -3.21
C GLN A 26 -17.66 10.75 -3.23
N ALA A 27 -17.61 10.11 -2.07
CA ALA A 27 -17.26 8.71 -1.89
C ALA A 27 -18.18 8.09 -0.83
N PRO A 28 -19.33 7.55 -1.24
CA PRO A 28 -20.29 6.98 -0.29
C PRO A 28 -19.73 5.73 0.41
N PRO A 29 -20.35 5.28 1.52
CA PRO A 29 -19.99 4.04 2.18
C PRO A 29 -19.93 2.87 1.19
N ARG A 30 -18.95 2.00 1.40
CA ARG A 30 -18.66 0.88 0.49
C ARG A 30 -19.64 -0.26 0.73
N PRO A 31 -20.60 -0.55 -0.18
CA PRO A 31 -21.45 -1.73 -0.06
C PRO A 31 -20.58 -2.99 -0.13
N LYS A 32 -20.89 -3.94 0.75
CA LYS A 32 -20.21 -5.24 0.86
C LYS A 32 -21.22 -6.36 0.65
N VAL A 33 -20.82 -7.37 -0.10
CA VAL A 33 -21.52 -8.64 -0.22
C VAL A 33 -20.60 -9.74 0.28
N ASP A 34 -21.03 -10.45 1.32
CA ASP A 34 -20.30 -11.59 1.85
C ASP A 34 -20.72 -12.87 1.10
N VAL A 35 -19.73 -13.68 0.74
CA VAL A 35 -19.92 -15.05 0.25
C VAL A 35 -19.45 -15.98 1.36
N PRO A 36 -20.38 -16.59 2.13
CA PRO A 36 -20.04 -17.36 3.33
C PRO A 36 -18.93 -18.37 3.08
N ASP A 37 -18.00 -18.48 4.01
CA ASP A 37 -16.86 -19.40 4.01
C ASP A 37 -15.88 -19.27 2.83
N LYS A 38 -16.07 -18.27 1.95
CA LYS A 38 -15.23 -18.09 0.75
C LYS A 38 -14.55 -16.75 0.68
N GLY A 39 -15.31 -15.65 0.89
CA GLY A 39 -14.77 -14.31 0.73
C GLY A 39 -15.85 -13.24 0.65
N PHE A 40 -15.51 -12.10 0.07
CA PHE A 40 -16.44 -11.00 -0.09
C PHE A 40 -16.16 -10.16 -1.33
N SER A 41 -17.15 -9.37 -1.74
CA SER A 41 -17.05 -8.34 -2.77
C SER A 41 -17.36 -6.97 -2.19
N LEU A 42 -16.59 -5.96 -2.59
CA LEU A 42 -16.81 -4.55 -2.25
C LEU A 42 -16.95 -3.72 -3.52
N ALA A 43 -17.90 -2.78 -3.52
CA ALA A 43 -17.99 -1.74 -4.53
C ALA A 43 -17.51 -0.40 -3.91
N MET A 44 -16.67 0.32 -4.65
CA MET A 44 -16.05 1.57 -4.21
C MET A 44 -16.30 2.62 -5.30
N LEU A 45 -17.33 3.43 -5.10
CA LEU A 45 -17.70 4.50 -6.01
C LEU A 45 -17.09 5.82 -5.53
N ALA A 46 -16.58 6.62 -6.45
CA ALA A 46 -16.09 7.95 -6.15
C ALA A 46 -16.22 8.90 -7.35
N TRP A 47 -16.44 10.17 -7.04
CA TRP A 47 -16.41 11.27 -8.00
C TRP A 47 -15.86 12.54 -7.36
N THR A 48 -15.15 13.30 -8.17
CA THR A 48 -14.64 14.64 -7.83
C THR A 48 -15.00 15.60 -8.96
N PRO A 49 -15.40 16.84 -8.70
CA PRO A 49 -15.71 17.81 -9.74
C PRO A 49 -14.63 17.90 -10.83
N GLY A 50 -15.05 17.88 -12.08
CA GLY A 50 -14.15 17.90 -13.24
C GLY A 50 -13.46 16.57 -13.57
N GLN A 51 -13.73 15.51 -12.83
CA GLN A 51 -13.17 14.16 -13.06
C GLN A 51 -14.22 13.19 -13.58
N LYS A 52 -13.78 12.03 -14.08
CA LYS A 52 -14.64 10.91 -14.39
C LYS A 52 -15.20 10.27 -13.12
N ILE A 53 -16.40 9.68 -13.19
CA ILE A 53 -16.91 8.83 -12.14
C ILE A 53 -16.10 7.53 -12.16
N ALA A 54 -15.59 7.09 -11.00
CA ALA A 54 -14.83 5.86 -10.87
C ALA A 54 -15.58 4.84 -10.01
N LEU A 55 -15.74 3.62 -10.51
CA LEU A 55 -16.23 2.48 -9.75
C LEU A 55 -15.16 1.41 -9.72
N LYS A 56 -14.66 1.07 -8.52
CA LYS A 56 -13.81 -0.10 -8.32
C LYS A 56 -14.61 -1.20 -7.64
N THR A 57 -14.65 -2.37 -8.26
CA THR A 57 -15.09 -3.61 -7.62
C THR A 57 -13.87 -4.40 -7.19
N VAL A 58 -13.82 -4.86 -5.94
CA VAL A 58 -12.76 -5.72 -5.42
C VAL A 58 -13.37 -6.96 -4.77
N ASN A 59 -12.82 -8.12 -5.12
CA ASN A 59 -13.18 -9.42 -4.59
C ASN A 59 -12.01 -9.97 -3.78
N VAL A 60 -12.26 -10.42 -2.55
CA VAL A 60 -11.23 -10.99 -1.67
C VAL A 60 -11.65 -12.41 -1.32
N PHE A 61 -10.94 -13.39 -1.87
CA PHE A 61 -11.21 -14.82 -1.70
C PHE A 61 -9.93 -15.53 -1.25
N HIS A 62 -9.77 -15.77 0.03
CA HIS A 62 -8.54 -16.29 0.62
C HIS A 62 -8.16 -17.71 0.13
N GLY A 63 -9.14 -18.53 -0.25
CA GLY A 63 -8.91 -19.86 -0.80
C GLY A 63 -8.41 -19.93 -2.25
N ASN A 64 -8.25 -18.78 -2.92
CA ASN A 64 -7.82 -18.71 -4.31
C ASN A 64 -6.39 -19.22 -4.54
N HIS A 65 -5.50 -19.06 -3.57
CA HIS A 65 -4.12 -19.56 -3.68
C HIS A 65 -4.05 -21.06 -3.96
N ALA A 66 -4.95 -21.86 -3.36
CA ALA A 66 -5.03 -23.29 -3.64
C ALA A 66 -5.43 -23.62 -5.09
N ARG A 67 -5.93 -22.64 -5.83
CA ARG A 67 -6.36 -22.75 -7.23
C ARG A 67 -5.41 -22.03 -8.19
N GLY A 68 -4.27 -21.55 -7.72
CA GLY A 68 -3.32 -20.77 -8.52
C GLY A 68 -3.82 -19.36 -8.90
N LEU A 69 -4.84 -18.84 -8.20
CA LEU A 69 -5.41 -17.50 -8.43
C LEU A 69 -4.98 -16.54 -7.33
N GLU A 70 -4.92 -15.26 -7.66
CA GLU A 70 -4.70 -14.22 -6.66
C GLU A 70 -5.91 -14.10 -5.73
N SER A 71 -5.66 -13.90 -4.43
CA SER A 71 -6.73 -13.72 -3.45
C SER A 71 -7.49 -12.40 -3.62
N HIS A 72 -6.84 -11.38 -4.17
CA HIS A 72 -7.43 -10.08 -4.46
C HIS A 72 -7.57 -9.90 -5.96
N GLN A 73 -8.80 -9.82 -6.43
CA GLN A 73 -9.12 -9.52 -7.82
C GLN A 73 -9.94 -8.23 -7.88
N ALA A 74 -9.66 -7.36 -8.82
CA ALA A 74 -10.34 -6.08 -8.91
C ALA A 74 -10.48 -5.60 -10.34
N LEU A 75 -11.57 -4.87 -10.57
CA LEU A 75 -11.86 -4.14 -11.81
C LEU A 75 -12.13 -2.68 -11.48
N VAL A 76 -11.66 -1.76 -12.32
CA VAL A 76 -12.02 -0.34 -12.24
C VAL A 76 -12.72 0.07 -13.52
N SER A 77 -13.93 0.59 -13.39
CA SER A 77 -14.71 1.17 -14.49
C SER A 77 -14.72 2.69 -14.34
N LEU A 78 -14.53 3.39 -15.45
CA LEU A 78 -14.63 4.85 -15.52
C LEU A 78 -15.82 5.22 -16.40
N PHE A 79 -16.55 6.25 -15.95
CA PHE A 79 -17.71 6.77 -16.67
C PHE A 79 -17.55 8.28 -16.87
N ASP A 80 -18.06 8.77 -17.98
CA ASP A 80 -18.16 10.18 -18.25
C ASP A 80 -19.13 10.85 -17.26
N ALA A 81 -18.75 11.94 -16.65
CA ALA A 81 -19.57 12.57 -15.62
C ALA A 81 -20.72 13.42 -16.15
N GLU A 82 -20.72 13.74 -17.45
CA GLU A 82 -21.80 14.52 -18.08
C GLU A 82 -22.87 13.61 -18.67
N THR A 83 -22.45 12.49 -19.27
CA THR A 83 -23.32 11.62 -20.04
C THR A 83 -23.63 10.28 -19.36
N GLY A 84 -22.83 9.88 -18.36
CA GLY A 84 -22.89 8.55 -17.74
C GLY A 84 -22.31 7.44 -18.63
N ALA A 85 -21.82 7.75 -19.83
CA ALA A 85 -21.31 6.75 -20.75
C ALA A 85 -20.05 6.04 -20.20
N PRO A 86 -19.90 4.71 -20.37
CA PRO A 86 -18.67 4.01 -19.99
C PRO A 86 -17.51 4.47 -20.87
N VAL A 87 -16.38 4.83 -20.24
CA VAL A 87 -15.19 5.35 -20.90
C VAL A 87 -14.06 4.34 -20.94
N ALA A 88 -13.87 3.60 -19.83
CA ALA A 88 -12.78 2.64 -19.74
C ALA A 88 -13.08 1.55 -18.71
N ILE A 89 -12.46 0.39 -18.92
CA ILE A 89 -12.33 -0.69 -17.95
C ILE A 89 -10.86 -1.01 -17.78
N LEU A 90 -10.39 -1.05 -16.53
CA LEU A 90 -9.00 -1.19 -16.18
C LEU A 90 -8.78 -2.41 -15.27
N ASP A 91 -7.59 -3.03 -15.37
CA ASP A 91 -7.14 -4.02 -14.40
C ASP A 91 -6.96 -3.36 -13.02
N GLY A 92 -7.92 -3.61 -12.14
CA GLY A 92 -7.94 -3.07 -10.81
C GLY A 92 -6.93 -3.73 -9.86
N ALA A 93 -6.47 -4.94 -10.13
CA ALA A 93 -5.47 -5.63 -9.31
C ALA A 93 -4.10 -4.96 -9.46
N SER A 94 -3.63 -4.78 -10.69
CA SER A 94 -2.38 -4.04 -10.97
C SER A 94 -2.45 -2.60 -10.46
N LEU A 95 -3.56 -1.90 -10.70
CA LEU A 95 -3.74 -0.54 -10.23
C LEU A 95 -3.74 -0.47 -8.69
N THR A 96 -4.34 -1.46 -8.01
CA THR A 96 -4.31 -1.54 -6.54
C THR A 96 -2.90 -1.68 -6.00
N GLY A 97 -2.06 -2.48 -6.64
CA GLY A 97 -0.64 -2.60 -6.28
C GLY A 97 0.06 -1.25 -6.28
N ILE A 98 -0.02 -0.55 -7.41
CA ILE A 98 0.67 0.73 -7.62
C ILE A 98 0.11 1.83 -6.70
N ARG A 99 -1.22 2.00 -6.64
CA ARG A 99 -1.84 3.10 -5.88
C ARG A 99 -1.70 2.95 -4.37
N THR A 100 -1.63 1.72 -3.86
CA THR A 100 -1.49 1.49 -2.42
C THR A 100 -0.08 1.87 -1.97
N ALA A 101 0.95 1.44 -2.68
CA ALA A 101 2.31 1.90 -2.43
C ALA A 101 2.42 3.42 -2.60
N ALA A 102 1.82 3.99 -3.64
CA ALA A 102 1.83 5.44 -3.86
C ALA A 102 1.16 6.22 -2.72
N ALA A 103 0.09 5.70 -2.09
CA ALA A 103 -0.51 6.30 -0.90
C ALA A 103 0.47 6.33 0.28
N SER A 104 1.18 5.23 0.53
CA SER A 104 2.27 5.19 1.52
C SER A 104 3.37 6.20 1.18
N MET A 105 3.71 6.37 -0.10
CA MET A 105 4.73 7.34 -0.52
C MET A 105 4.28 8.79 -0.30
N VAL A 106 3.00 9.11 -0.44
CA VAL A 106 2.48 10.43 -0.05
C VAL A 106 2.72 10.67 1.44
N SER A 107 2.44 9.68 2.29
CA SER A 107 2.69 9.74 3.73
C SER A 107 4.19 9.89 4.05
N VAL A 108 5.06 9.07 3.45
CA VAL A 108 6.52 9.16 3.63
C VAL A 108 7.04 10.55 3.23
N ARG A 109 6.59 11.08 2.08
CA ARG A 109 7.02 12.40 1.60
C ARG A 109 6.62 13.53 2.54
N ALA A 110 5.42 13.45 3.12
CA ALA A 110 4.85 14.49 3.96
C ALA A 110 5.32 14.42 5.41
N LEU A 111 5.51 13.23 5.98
CA LEU A 111 5.62 13.01 7.41
C LEU A 111 6.96 12.40 7.84
N ALA A 112 7.67 11.67 6.99
CA ALA A 112 9.00 11.17 7.34
C ALA A 112 10.01 12.32 7.48
N ARG A 113 10.95 12.19 8.39
CA ARG A 113 12.00 13.18 8.60
C ARG A 113 12.72 13.53 7.30
N PRO A 114 13.08 14.80 7.05
CA PRO A 114 13.77 15.21 5.81
C PRO A 114 15.11 14.51 5.59
N ASP A 115 15.82 14.19 6.67
CA ASP A 115 17.12 13.53 6.69
C ASP A 115 17.06 11.98 6.67
N ALA A 116 15.86 11.39 6.54
CA ALA A 116 15.68 9.94 6.48
C ALA A 116 16.51 9.31 5.35
N LYS A 117 17.35 8.33 5.69
CA LYS A 117 18.28 7.66 4.77
C LYS A 117 18.09 6.16 4.63
N ILE A 118 17.48 5.51 5.61
CA ILE A 118 17.31 4.06 5.64
C ILE A 118 15.83 3.73 5.68
N ALA A 119 15.36 3.01 4.66
CA ALA A 119 14.00 2.47 4.64
C ALA A 119 14.03 0.95 4.81
N LEU A 120 13.01 0.40 5.47
CA LEU A 120 12.77 -1.03 5.60
C LEU A 120 11.39 -1.38 5.03
N VAL A 121 11.33 -2.36 4.15
CA VAL A 121 10.09 -2.95 3.64
C VAL A 121 9.97 -4.37 4.20
N VAL A 122 8.88 -4.67 4.88
CA VAL A 122 8.59 -5.98 5.46
C VAL A 122 7.46 -6.65 4.70
N GLY A 123 7.76 -7.74 4.01
CA GLY A 123 6.81 -8.49 3.19
C GLY A 123 7.43 -9.08 1.93
N SER A 124 6.67 -9.90 1.20
CA SER A 124 7.13 -10.57 -0.03
C SER A 124 6.15 -10.49 -1.20
N GLY A 125 4.99 -9.87 -0.99
CA GLY A 125 3.92 -9.78 -1.98
C GLY A 125 4.08 -8.63 -2.98
N VAL A 126 2.99 -8.36 -3.71
CA VAL A 126 2.87 -7.25 -4.66
C VAL A 126 3.16 -5.92 -3.98
N GLN A 127 2.64 -5.71 -2.76
CA GLN A 127 2.85 -4.48 -2.02
C GLN A 127 4.31 -4.25 -1.67
N ALA A 128 5.04 -5.27 -1.19
CA ALA A 128 6.46 -5.14 -0.90
C ALA A 128 7.27 -4.73 -2.15
N ARG A 129 6.98 -5.33 -3.30
CA ARG A 129 7.63 -4.96 -4.58
C ARG A 129 7.33 -3.51 -4.99
N GLU A 130 6.08 -3.09 -4.87
CA GLU A 130 5.70 -1.73 -5.27
C GLU A 130 6.24 -0.67 -4.31
N HIS A 131 6.25 -0.92 -2.99
CA HIS A 131 6.88 -0.02 -2.01
C HIS A 131 8.38 0.10 -2.26
N ALA A 132 9.11 -1.01 -2.43
CA ALA A 132 10.54 -0.99 -2.71
C ALA A 132 10.89 -0.16 -3.95
N ARG A 133 10.08 -0.25 -5.02
CA ARG A 133 10.28 0.50 -6.27
C ARG A 133 9.96 1.98 -6.15
N GLN A 134 9.03 2.36 -5.27
CA GLN A 134 8.51 3.73 -5.21
C GLN A 134 9.18 4.58 -4.12
N LEU A 135 9.82 3.99 -3.10
CA LEU A 135 10.49 4.72 -2.02
C LEU A 135 11.48 5.76 -2.54
N GLY A 136 12.31 5.41 -3.52
CA GLY A 136 13.28 6.32 -4.13
C GLY A 136 12.66 7.49 -4.92
N LEU A 137 11.35 7.49 -5.20
CA LEU A 137 10.65 8.59 -5.86
C LEU A 137 10.30 9.74 -4.91
N VAL A 138 10.35 9.51 -3.62
CA VAL A 138 9.88 10.49 -2.61
C VAL A 138 10.96 10.92 -1.63
N ARG A 139 12.06 10.16 -1.51
CA ARG A 139 13.18 10.49 -0.63
C ARG A 139 14.48 9.88 -1.18
N ASP A 140 15.60 10.58 -0.99
CA ASP A 140 16.92 10.05 -1.35
C ASP A 140 17.45 9.13 -0.24
N PHE A 141 16.91 7.89 -0.22
CA PHE A 141 17.43 6.85 0.65
C PHE A 141 18.81 6.39 0.19
N SER A 142 19.72 6.18 1.15
CA SER A 142 21.00 5.52 0.88
C SER A 142 20.82 4.00 0.76
N GLU A 143 19.86 3.44 1.50
CA GLU A 143 19.60 2.01 1.55
C GLU A 143 18.10 1.72 1.73
N ILE A 144 17.58 0.74 0.97
CA ILE A 144 16.22 0.21 1.11
C ILE A 144 16.35 -1.27 1.49
N ARG A 145 16.10 -1.61 2.73
CA ARG A 145 16.16 -2.97 3.26
C ARG A 145 14.89 -3.72 2.95
N ILE A 146 15.03 -4.96 2.50
CA ILE A 146 13.89 -5.85 2.23
C ILE A 146 13.98 -7.04 3.16
N PHE A 147 12.97 -7.22 3.99
CA PHE A 147 12.83 -8.40 4.83
C PHE A 147 11.60 -9.21 4.42
N ALA A 148 11.78 -10.51 4.30
CA ALA A 148 10.71 -11.47 4.10
C ALA A 148 11.03 -12.78 4.87
N ARG A 149 10.00 -13.56 5.20
CA ARG A 149 10.17 -14.86 5.87
C ARG A 149 11.08 -15.83 5.08
N HIS A 150 11.07 -15.72 3.76
CA HIS A 150 11.94 -16.47 2.86
C HIS A 150 12.98 -15.53 2.26
N ALA A 151 14.26 -15.75 2.55
CA ALA A 151 15.36 -14.92 2.09
C ALA A 151 15.43 -14.79 0.56
N THR A 152 15.08 -15.85 -0.17
CA THR A 152 14.99 -15.83 -1.64
C THR A 152 13.95 -14.84 -2.17
N ALA A 153 12.81 -14.70 -1.48
CA ALA A 153 11.80 -13.73 -1.85
C ALA A 153 12.26 -12.28 -1.59
N ALA A 154 12.94 -12.05 -0.47
CA ALA A 154 13.55 -10.75 -0.18
C ALA A 154 14.60 -10.38 -1.23
N ALA A 155 15.49 -11.31 -1.59
CA ALA A 155 16.51 -11.11 -2.62
C ALA A 155 15.90 -10.80 -4.00
N ALA A 156 14.83 -11.51 -4.38
CA ALA A 156 14.13 -11.26 -5.63
C ALA A 156 13.49 -9.86 -5.72
N ILE A 157 12.97 -9.33 -4.59
CA ILE A 157 12.47 -7.96 -4.54
C ILE A 157 13.61 -6.96 -4.60
N ALA A 158 14.68 -7.19 -3.84
CA ALA A 158 15.84 -6.30 -3.80
C ALA A 158 16.48 -6.15 -5.19
N ALA A 159 16.61 -7.24 -5.95
CA ALA A 159 17.12 -7.20 -7.31
C ALA A 159 16.28 -6.35 -8.29
N GLY A 160 15.01 -6.09 -7.96
CA GLY A 160 14.07 -5.32 -8.79
C GLY A 160 13.91 -3.84 -8.39
N ALA A 161 14.68 -3.33 -7.42
CA ALA A 161 14.57 -1.94 -6.95
C ALA A 161 15.96 -1.31 -6.69
N PRO A 162 16.19 -0.07 -7.11
CA PRO A 162 17.46 0.63 -6.87
C PRO A 162 17.75 0.78 -5.37
N LYS A 163 19.02 0.62 -4.98
CA LYS A 163 19.51 0.73 -3.59
C LYS A 163 18.89 -0.27 -2.62
N ALA A 164 18.17 -1.29 -3.12
CA ALA A 164 17.53 -2.30 -2.28
C ALA A 164 18.51 -3.45 -1.97
N VAL A 165 18.49 -3.90 -0.71
CA VAL A 165 19.27 -5.02 -0.20
C VAL A 165 18.39 -5.94 0.62
N ALA A 166 18.58 -7.25 0.47
CA ALA A 166 17.89 -8.23 1.31
C ALA A 166 18.57 -8.32 2.68
N VAL A 167 17.76 -8.35 3.75
CA VAL A 167 18.23 -8.50 5.12
C VAL A 167 17.58 -9.72 5.79
N THR A 168 18.31 -10.33 6.72
CA THR A 168 17.86 -11.58 7.41
C THR A 168 17.46 -11.33 8.86
N HIS A 169 17.86 -10.21 9.47
CA HIS A 169 17.63 -9.91 10.87
C HIS A 169 16.65 -8.73 11.02
N LEU A 170 15.35 -9.05 11.12
CA LEU A 170 14.28 -8.04 11.15
C LEU A 170 14.44 -7.03 12.29
N ALA A 171 14.68 -7.50 13.52
CA ALA A 171 14.81 -6.63 14.68
C ALA A 171 15.97 -5.62 14.51
N ALA A 172 17.13 -6.06 14.05
CA ALA A 172 18.28 -5.20 13.81
C ALA A 172 18.01 -4.19 12.68
N ALA A 173 17.38 -4.65 11.60
CA ALA A 173 17.00 -3.79 10.47
C ALA A 173 15.98 -2.73 10.87
N THR A 174 15.00 -3.08 11.75
CA THR A 174 13.98 -2.15 12.24
C THR A 174 14.58 -1.07 13.14
N ARG A 175 15.48 -1.47 14.08
CA ARG A 175 16.09 -0.53 15.06
C ARG A 175 16.91 0.59 14.44
N THR A 176 17.29 0.46 13.22
CA THR A 176 18.12 1.44 12.50
C THR A 176 17.44 2.02 11.26
N ALA A 177 16.12 1.79 11.11
CA ALA A 177 15.35 2.33 10.00
C ALA A 177 14.73 3.69 10.34
N ASP A 178 14.76 4.60 9.38
CA ASP A 178 14.07 5.89 9.45
C ASP A 178 12.62 5.78 8.95
N VAL A 179 12.37 4.83 8.04
CA VAL A 179 11.05 4.54 7.47
C VAL A 179 10.83 3.02 7.49
N VAL A 180 9.69 2.57 8.00
CA VAL A 180 9.27 1.17 7.98
C VAL A 180 7.96 1.03 7.23
N CYS A 181 7.94 0.20 6.19
CA CYS A 181 6.74 -0.13 5.42
C CYS A 181 6.34 -1.58 5.70
N LEU A 182 5.27 -1.78 6.45
CA LEU A 182 4.67 -3.09 6.68
C LEU A 182 3.72 -3.40 5.53
N THR A 183 3.90 -4.55 4.88
CA THR A 183 3.22 -4.90 3.63
C THR A 183 2.84 -6.37 3.58
N THR A 184 2.51 -6.94 4.73
CA THR A 184 2.22 -8.36 4.89
C THR A 184 0.72 -8.64 4.93
N SER A 185 0.35 -9.89 4.91
CA SER A 185 -1.00 -10.37 5.21
C SER A 185 -1.05 -11.02 6.61
N SER A 186 -0.18 -10.61 7.53
CA SER A 186 -0.15 -11.15 8.89
C SER A 186 -1.33 -10.63 9.71
N ASP A 187 -1.94 -11.53 10.46
CA ASP A 187 -2.96 -11.22 11.47
C ASP A 187 -2.34 -10.87 12.84
N LYS A 188 -1.01 -10.90 12.94
CA LYS A 188 -0.24 -10.58 14.14
C LYS A 188 0.85 -9.57 13.81
N PRO A 189 1.25 -8.73 14.81
CA PRO A 189 2.36 -7.81 14.64
C PRO A 189 3.61 -8.50 14.09
N VAL A 190 4.21 -7.92 13.06
CA VAL A 190 5.43 -8.45 12.43
C VAL A 190 6.70 -7.77 12.94
N VAL A 191 6.56 -6.65 13.64
CA VAL A 191 7.63 -5.96 14.37
C VAL A 191 7.18 -5.76 15.81
N GLU A 192 8.14 -5.66 16.74
CA GLU A 192 7.83 -5.26 18.10
C GLU A 192 7.91 -3.73 18.23
N ASP A 193 7.06 -3.15 19.09
CA ASP A 193 7.10 -1.72 19.39
C ASP A 193 8.49 -1.25 19.80
N ALA A 194 9.14 -1.99 20.68
CA ALA A 194 10.48 -1.69 21.18
C ALA A 194 11.60 -1.69 20.12
N TRP A 195 11.33 -2.20 18.92
CA TRP A 195 12.32 -2.15 17.82
C TRP A 195 12.23 -0.86 17.01
N VAL A 196 11.08 -0.19 17.03
CA VAL A 196 10.85 1.01 16.21
C VAL A 196 11.44 2.23 16.92
N PRO A 197 12.46 2.88 16.36
CA PRO A 197 13.09 4.02 17.01
C PRO A 197 12.20 5.27 17.02
N GLY A 198 12.48 6.18 17.96
CA GLY A 198 11.83 7.50 17.98
C GLY A 198 12.09 8.26 16.67
N GLY A 199 11.07 8.93 16.14
CA GLY A 199 11.15 9.66 14.87
C GLY A 199 11.13 8.79 13.60
N CYS A 200 10.96 7.47 13.74
CA CYS A 200 10.74 6.58 12.61
C CYS A 200 9.32 6.78 12.04
N HIS A 201 9.21 6.85 10.73
CA HIS A 201 7.92 6.87 10.05
C HIS A 201 7.48 5.45 9.71
N VAL A 202 6.26 5.05 10.11
CA VAL A 202 5.74 3.71 9.87
C VAL A 202 4.50 3.79 8.96
N THR A 203 4.48 2.98 7.91
CA THR A 203 3.27 2.73 7.12
C THR A 203 2.88 1.26 7.21
N SER A 204 1.60 0.96 7.31
CA SER A 204 1.05 -0.39 7.30
C SER A 204 -0.11 -0.47 6.32
N VAL A 205 -0.06 -1.42 5.40
CA VAL A 205 -1.10 -1.60 4.36
C VAL A 205 -1.75 -2.98 4.41
N GLY A 206 -1.31 -3.84 5.32
CA GLY A 206 -1.94 -5.13 5.57
C GLY A 206 -3.34 -4.94 6.17
N PHE A 207 -4.30 -5.72 5.67
CA PHE A 207 -5.66 -5.73 6.18
C PHE A 207 -6.11 -7.18 6.41
N THR A 208 -6.04 -7.63 7.67
CA THR A 208 -6.35 -9.01 8.06
C THR A 208 -7.13 -9.00 9.39
N PRO A 209 -8.36 -8.43 9.42
CA PRO A 209 -9.15 -8.36 10.63
C PRO A 209 -9.52 -9.78 11.14
N PRO A 210 -9.63 -9.97 12.49
CA PRO A 210 -9.52 -8.93 13.52
C PRO A 210 -8.09 -8.54 13.91
N GLY A 211 -7.07 -9.15 13.31
CA GLY A 211 -5.67 -8.90 13.61
C GLY A 211 -5.06 -7.75 12.82
N SER A 212 -3.78 -7.47 13.09
CA SER A 212 -3.01 -6.41 12.43
C SER A 212 -1.53 -6.79 12.36
N GLU A 213 -0.88 -6.47 11.25
CA GLU A 213 0.59 -6.55 11.13
C GLU A 213 1.32 -5.48 11.94
N LEU A 214 0.62 -4.38 12.29
CA LEU A 214 1.12 -3.27 13.09
C LEU A 214 0.93 -3.55 14.58
N PRO A 215 1.96 -3.37 15.44
CA PRO A 215 1.79 -3.38 16.89
C PRO A 215 0.92 -2.18 17.32
N LEU A 216 -0.21 -2.42 17.95
CA LEU A 216 -1.12 -1.34 18.38
C LEU A 216 -0.46 -0.40 19.41
N ALA A 217 0.48 -0.89 20.22
CA ALA A 217 1.27 -0.06 21.15
C ALA A 217 2.03 1.09 20.47
N LEU A 218 2.31 0.99 19.15
CA LEU A 218 2.88 2.12 18.40
C LEU A 218 1.95 3.33 18.34
N LEU A 219 0.64 3.13 18.39
CA LEU A 219 -0.34 4.22 18.35
C LEU A 219 -0.30 5.09 19.60
N ASP A 220 0.03 4.49 20.77
CA ASP A 220 0.08 5.19 22.05
C ASP A 220 1.21 6.24 22.12
N ARG A 221 2.25 6.08 21.29
CA ARG A 221 3.40 6.99 21.21
C ARG A 221 3.57 7.67 19.86
N ALA A 222 2.64 7.46 18.93
CA ALA A 222 2.67 8.12 17.64
C ALA A 222 2.36 9.62 17.80
N ALA A 223 3.19 10.47 17.18
CA ALA A 223 2.91 11.91 17.16
C ALA A 223 1.73 12.25 16.24
N LEU A 224 1.49 11.40 15.23
CA LEU A 224 0.38 11.52 14.28
C LEU A 224 0.01 10.13 13.73
N TYR A 225 -1.28 9.80 13.67
CA TYR A 225 -1.82 8.60 13.04
C TYR A 225 -3.21 8.85 12.43
#